data_cf2dc2b5636c8e0c88f767d21d0dc57e
#
_entry.id   cf2dc2b5636c8e0c88f767d21d0dc57e
#
_cell.length_a   1.000
_cell.length_b   1.000
_cell.length_c   1.000
_cell.angle_alpha   90.00
_cell.angle_beta   90.00
_cell.angle_gamma   90.00
#
_symmetry.space_group_name_H-M   'P 1'
#
loop_
_entity.id
_entity.type
_entity.pdbx_description
1 polymer ?
#
loop_
_entity_poly.entity_id
_entity_poly.type
_entity_poly.pdbx_seq_one_letter_code
_entity_poly.pdbx_strand_id
1 'polypeptide(L)'
;MKMMRKMVALVLAAGMVFILAMVKYSADGFRDVPVSHYAYQAIQRAVKGGITKGYEDGTFRPAQSVTVAHFSAFLARAFYADEIQNRGGEWYEPYVEVLKAHNIYRDVPLKETNPYGFTMSDPINRYGMASMMYAIMEDLGADLSVNPYEALDKITDSYAISSQRSLTKAVGTCYELGLLNGYEDGTFGGERNMNRAQACAVISRMQDYLAGKTPDREGEVELVIPVQPEKPITTPEDGVKKLKNGKVATPENVKEVLAELEKQYPTGSNDFGTTYYGVFMQTDNETRIFSGGGCIHFAVKMSDEVFGYGAKYVKHRNFDALKPGDIVESEGHWILVIDVNPEEDRFTIADAGTGADAEVQWGYQPMLSVYKEDADYYWIWTRY
;
A
#
# COMPACT_ATOMS: atom_id res chain seq x y z
N MET A 1 22.54 -58.70 27.64
CA MET A 1 22.02 -57.67 28.58
C MET A 1 22.92 -56.46 28.76
N LYS A 2 24.24 -56.57 29.03
CA LYS A 2 25.12 -55.38 29.18
C LYS A 2 25.26 -54.51 27.93
N MET A 3 25.24 -55.09 26.72
CA MET A 3 25.38 -54.36 25.45
C MET A 3 24.11 -53.57 25.10
N MET A 4 22.93 -54.15 25.38
CA MET A 4 21.65 -53.51 25.15
C MET A 4 21.42 -52.33 26.10
N ARG A 5 21.87 -52.43 27.37
CA ARG A 5 21.83 -51.28 28.33
C ARG A 5 22.76 -50.14 27.92
N LYS A 6 23.92 -50.42 27.28
CA LYS A 6 24.82 -49.38 26.73
C LYS A 6 24.24 -48.69 25.51
N MET A 7 23.55 -49.42 24.61
CA MET A 7 22.86 -48.81 23.46
C MET A 7 21.69 -47.92 23.89
N VAL A 8 20.86 -48.37 24.85
CA VAL A 8 19.76 -47.57 25.36
C VAL A 8 20.27 -46.30 26.07
N ALA A 9 21.35 -46.39 26.84
CA ALA A 9 21.97 -45.21 27.46
C ALA A 9 22.54 -44.23 26.45
N LEU A 10 23.12 -44.74 25.32
CA LEU A 10 23.65 -43.88 24.25
C LEU A 10 22.54 -43.14 23.47
N VAL A 11 21.44 -43.83 23.22
CA VAL A 11 20.25 -43.22 22.54
C VAL A 11 19.59 -42.18 23.42
N LEU A 12 19.48 -42.46 24.73
CA LEU A 12 18.96 -41.47 25.70
C LEU A 12 19.89 -40.27 25.89
N ALA A 13 21.22 -40.49 25.89
CA ALA A 13 22.20 -39.41 25.95
C ALA A 13 22.19 -38.56 24.67
N ALA A 14 22.08 -39.17 23.49
CA ALA A 14 21.96 -38.48 22.22
C ALA A 14 20.64 -37.70 22.12
N GLY A 15 19.52 -38.27 22.57
CA GLY A 15 18.23 -37.59 22.68
C GLY A 15 18.27 -36.42 23.64
N MET A 16 18.94 -36.55 24.79
CA MET A 16 19.08 -35.47 25.78
C MET A 16 20.00 -34.33 25.29
N VAL A 17 21.06 -34.66 24.54
CA VAL A 17 21.94 -33.67 23.88
C VAL A 17 21.18 -32.93 22.79
N PHE A 18 20.33 -33.62 22.03
CA PHE A 18 19.51 -33.01 20.99
C PHE A 18 18.42 -32.07 21.60
N ILE A 19 17.78 -32.50 22.69
CA ILE A 19 16.82 -31.66 23.42
C ILE A 19 17.53 -30.48 24.09
N LEU A 20 18.72 -30.67 24.67
CA LEU A 20 19.52 -29.58 25.25
C LEU A 20 20.05 -28.60 24.17
N ALA A 21 20.38 -29.08 22.96
CA ALA A 21 20.73 -28.24 21.83
C ALA A 21 19.52 -27.42 21.36
N MET A 22 18.35 -28.04 21.26
CA MET A 22 17.09 -27.35 20.94
C MET A 22 16.71 -26.31 22.01
N VAL A 23 16.90 -26.62 23.31
CA VAL A 23 16.63 -25.68 24.41
C VAL A 23 17.67 -24.55 24.48
N LYS A 24 18.92 -24.78 24.15
CA LYS A 24 19.93 -23.71 24.03
C LYS A 24 19.66 -22.76 22.88
N TYR A 25 19.13 -23.26 21.75
CA TYR A 25 18.76 -22.42 20.62
C TYR A 25 17.59 -21.45 20.92
N SER A 26 16.76 -21.79 21.89
CA SER A 26 15.61 -20.96 22.31
C SER A 26 15.98 -19.90 23.37
N ALA A 27 17.13 -20.01 24.04
CA ALA A 27 17.49 -19.14 25.17
C ALA A 27 18.31 -17.90 24.76
N ASP A 28 19.05 -17.95 23.64
CA ASP A 28 20.00 -16.88 23.27
C ASP A 28 19.49 -15.94 22.15
N GLY A 29 18.26 -16.13 21.65
CA GLY A 29 17.71 -15.32 20.54
C GLY A 29 18.34 -15.65 19.18
N PHE A 30 17.87 -14.97 18.14
CA PHE A 30 18.43 -15.10 16.78
C PHE A 30 19.57 -14.12 16.57
N ARG A 31 20.62 -14.53 15.87
CA ARG A 31 21.83 -13.70 15.64
C ARG A 31 21.54 -12.37 14.94
N ASP A 32 20.50 -12.33 14.12
CA ASP A 32 20.07 -11.20 13.32
C ASP A 32 18.85 -10.44 13.91
N VAL A 33 18.47 -10.77 15.16
CA VAL A 33 17.40 -10.08 15.89
C VAL A 33 17.93 -9.66 17.27
N PRO A 34 18.63 -8.53 17.36
CA PRO A 34 19.09 -8.00 18.63
C PRO A 34 17.92 -7.60 19.53
N VAL A 35 18.12 -7.54 20.84
CA VAL A 35 17.08 -7.17 21.83
C VAL A 35 16.50 -5.78 21.53
N SER A 36 17.29 -4.90 20.91
CA SER A 36 16.84 -3.57 20.47
C SER A 36 16.01 -3.57 19.18
N HIS A 37 15.85 -4.72 18.50
CA HIS A 37 15.02 -4.79 17.31
C HIS A 37 13.56 -4.58 17.67
N TYR A 38 12.84 -3.69 16.97
CA TYR A 38 11.46 -3.32 17.29
C TYR A 38 10.52 -4.52 17.47
N ALA A 39 10.68 -5.56 16.66
CA ALA A 39 9.84 -6.76 16.71
C ALA A 39 10.43 -7.88 17.59
N TYR A 40 11.48 -7.61 18.40
CA TYR A 40 12.13 -8.66 19.19
C TYR A 40 11.13 -9.45 20.03
N GLN A 41 10.30 -8.78 20.82
CA GLN A 41 9.32 -9.42 21.68
C GLN A 41 8.25 -10.20 20.90
N ALA A 42 7.77 -9.63 19.80
CA ALA A 42 6.79 -10.26 18.93
C ALA A 42 7.36 -11.53 18.25
N ILE A 43 8.61 -11.47 17.79
CA ILE A 43 9.32 -12.63 17.22
C ILE A 43 9.48 -13.74 18.28
N GLN A 44 9.95 -13.39 19.49
CA GLN A 44 10.09 -14.37 20.58
C GLN A 44 8.75 -15.01 20.94
N ARG A 45 7.68 -14.22 21.02
CA ARG A 45 6.33 -14.71 21.27
C ARG A 45 5.83 -15.64 20.18
N ALA A 46 6.01 -15.28 18.92
CA ALA A 46 5.60 -16.08 17.76
C ALA A 46 6.36 -17.42 17.70
N VAL A 47 7.65 -17.41 17.96
CA VAL A 47 8.46 -18.63 18.01
C VAL A 47 8.09 -19.52 19.18
N LYS A 48 7.93 -18.96 20.38
CA LYS A 48 7.50 -19.69 21.58
C LYS A 48 6.10 -20.30 21.40
N GLY A 49 5.21 -19.58 20.72
CA GLY A 49 3.85 -20.03 20.41
C GLY A 49 3.77 -21.02 19.22
N GLY A 50 4.89 -21.38 18.60
CA GLY A 50 4.90 -22.31 17.45
C GLY A 50 4.33 -21.71 16.15
N ILE A 51 4.06 -20.40 16.11
CA ILE A 51 3.51 -19.70 14.95
C ILE A 51 4.52 -19.72 13.80
N THR A 52 5.78 -19.45 14.11
CA THR A 52 6.90 -19.48 13.17
C THR A 52 8.14 -20.05 13.82
N LYS A 53 9.20 -20.21 13.04
CA LYS A 53 10.52 -20.67 13.52
C LYS A 53 11.64 -19.96 12.79
N GLY A 54 12.83 -19.96 13.37
CA GLY A 54 14.04 -19.51 12.70
C GLY A 54 14.58 -20.55 11.70
N TYR A 55 15.72 -20.23 11.13
CA TYR A 55 16.45 -21.08 10.19
C TYR A 55 17.55 -21.88 10.91
N GLU A 56 17.99 -22.97 10.28
CA GLU A 56 19.04 -23.85 10.83
C GLU A 56 20.37 -23.13 11.07
N ASP A 57 20.62 -22.05 10.33
CA ASP A 57 21.81 -21.21 10.48
C ASP A 57 21.76 -20.28 11.71
N GLY A 58 20.71 -20.36 12.53
CA GLY A 58 20.53 -19.54 13.73
C GLY A 58 20.03 -18.12 13.45
N THR A 59 19.55 -17.85 12.24
CA THR A 59 18.91 -16.58 11.89
C THR A 59 17.40 -16.68 11.90
N PHE A 60 16.71 -15.53 12.04
CA PHE A 60 15.27 -15.40 11.85
C PHE A 60 14.93 -14.80 10.48
N ARG A 61 15.82 -14.01 9.94
CA ARG A 61 15.68 -13.23 8.70
C ARG A 61 14.48 -12.25 8.77
N PRO A 62 14.49 -11.31 9.72
CA PRO A 62 13.36 -10.41 10.00
C PRO A 62 12.92 -9.59 8.79
N ALA A 63 13.86 -9.15 7.95
CA ALA A 63 13.60 -8.36 6.75
C ALA A 63 13.14 -9.16 5.53
N GLN A 64 13.16 -10.52 5.60
CA GLN A 64 12.74 -11.34 4.47
C GLN A 64 11.25 -11.20 4.21
N SER A 65 10.86 -10.97 2.94
CA SER A 65 9.45 -10.90 2.52
C SER A 65 8.68 -12.17 2.86
N VAL A 66 7.43 -12.00 3.25
CA VAL A 66 6.49 -13.09 3.56
C VAL A 66 5.57 -13.30 2.38
N THR A 67 5.45 -14.55 1.92
CA THR A 67 4.48 -14.90 0.88
C THR A 67 3.08 -15.06 1.46
N VAL A 68 2.06 -15.05 0.58
CA VAL A 68 0.68 -15.37 0.98
C VAL A 68 0.61 -16.69 1.75
N ALA A 69 1.27 -17.75 1.26
CA ALA A 69 1.33 -19.06 1.93
C ALA A 69 1.97 -18.99 3.33
N HIS A 70 3.09 -18.26 3.48
CA HIS A 70 3.74 -18.11 4.78
C HIS A 70 2.87 -17.34 5.77
N PHE A 71 2.26 -16.24 5.34
CA PHE A 71 1.38 -15.45 6.21
C PHE A 71 0.14 -16.25 6.61
N SER A 72 -0.44 -17.00 5.67
CA SER A 72 -1.55 -17.93 5.95
C SER A 72 -1.19 -18.96 7.01
N ALA A 73 0.00 -19.57 6.90
CA ALA A 73 0.46 -20.51 7.91
C ALA A 73 0.68 -19.87 9.29
N PHE A 74 1.16 -18.63 9.34
CA PHE A 74 1.31 -17.89 10.60
C PHE A 74 -0.05 -17.61 11.24
N LEU A 75 -1.01 -17.12 10.46
CA LEU A 75 -2.37 -16.82 10.93
C LEU A 75 -3.11 -18.08 11.40
N ALA A 76 -3.09 -19.15 10.60
CA ALA A 76 -3.76 -20.39 10.98
C ALA A 76 -3.18 -20.98 12.27
N ARG A 77 -1.85 -20.97 12.44
CA ARG A 77 -1.22 -21.42 13.69
C ARG A 77 -1.50 -20.51 14.87
N ALA A 78 -1.68 -19.22 14.63
CA ALA A 78 -1.94 -18.27 15.71
C ALA A 78 -3.36 -18.30 16.24
N PHE A 79 -4.35 -18.63 15.38
CA PHE A 79 -5.77 -18.43 15.69
C PHE A 79 -6.64 -19.67 15.49
N TYR A 80 -6.19 -20.68 14.71
CA TYR A 80 -6.95 -21.89 14.38
C TYR A 80 -6.13 -23.16 14.51
N ALA A 81 -5.16 -23.18 15.45
CA ALA A 81 -4.19 -24.29 15.60
C ALA A 81 -4.84 -25.67 15.72
N ASP A 82 -5.97 -25.76 16.46
CA ASP A 82 -6.68 -27.00 16.73
C ASP A 82 -7.45 -27.53 15.50
N GLU A 83 -7.64 -26.72 14.47
CA GLU A 83 -8.36 -27.08 13.25
C GLU A 83 -7.44 -27.54 12.11
N ILE A 84 -6.14 -27.36 12.27
CA ILE A 84 -5.13 -27.69 11.24
C ILE A 84 -5.05 -29.21 11.08
N GLN A 85 -5.42 -29.72 9.89
CA GLN A 85 -5.37 -31.12 9.57
C GLN A 85 -4.40 -31.37 8.40
N ASN A 86 -3.29 -32.04 8.68
CA ASN A 86 -2.36 -32.42 7.62
C ASN A 86 -2.91 -33.62 6.81
N ARG A 87 -3.35 -33.37 5.60
CA ARG A 87 -3.92 -34.37 4.66
C ARG A 87 -2.98 -34.73 3.52
N GLY A 88 -1.72 -34.26 3.57
CA GLY A 88 -0.77 -34.34 2.45
C GLY A 88 -0.92 -33.16 1.49
N GLY A 89 -0.19 -33.18 0.39
CA GLY A 89 -0.18 -32.09 -0.60
C GLY A 89 0.93 -31.06 -0.36
N GLU A 90 0.73 -29.83 -0.84
CA GLU A 90 1.68 -28.74 -0.63
C GLU A 90 1.73 -28.37 0.85
N TRP A 91 2.91 -27.97 1.32
CA TRP A 91 3.17 -27.69 2.74
C TRP A 91 2.21 -26.64 3.36
N TYR A 92 1.65 -25.74 2.55
CA TYR A 92 0.76 -24.66 3.00
C TYR A 92 -0.73 -25.05 2.96
N GLU A 93 -1.11 -26.10 2.24
CA GLU A 93 -2.53 -26.48 2.05
C GLU A 93 -3.28 -26.63 3.36
N PRO A 94 -2.76 -27.31 4.41
CA PRO A 94 -3.50 -27.45 5.67
C PRO A 94 -3.90 -26.11 6.31
N TYR A 95 -3.07 -25.08 6.15
CA TYR A 95 -3.31 -23.76 6.69
C TYR A 95 -4.29 -22.97 5.84
N VAL A 96 -4.14 -23.07 4.53
CA VAL A 96 -5.00 -22.41 3.54
C VAL A 96 -6.43 -22.97 3.60
N GLU A 97 -6.60 -24.29 3.76
CA GLU A 97 -7.90 -24.94 3.90
C GLU A 97 -8.67 -24.40 5.13
N VAL A 98 -8.02 -24.30 6.27
CA VAL A 98 -8.62 -23.72 7.48
C VAL A 98 -9.06 -22.28 7.22
N LEU A 99 -8.19 -21.43 6.68
CA LEU A 99 -8.53 -20.04 6.43
C LEU A 99 -9.61 -19.87 5.35
N LYS A 100 -9.67 -20.77 4.35
CA LYS A 100 -10.78 -20.82 3.38
C LYS A 100 -12.08 -21.21 4.05
N ALA A 101 -12.09 -22.18 4.97
CA ALA A 101 -13.28 -22.58 5.71
C ALA A 101 -13.88 -21.44 6.53
N HIS A 102 -13.05 -20.56 7.07
CA HIS A 102 -13.44 -19.34 7.79
C HIS A 102 -13.63 -18.11 6.88
N ASN A 103 -13.59 -18.29 5.54
CA ASN A 103 -13.77 -17.20 4.56
C ASN A 103 -12.80 -16.02 4.72
N ILE A 104 -11.56 -16.29 5.16
CA ILE A 104 -10.56 -15.26 5.45
C ILE A 104 -10.04 -14.55 4.19
N TYR A 105 -10.09 -15.22 3.04
CA TYR A 105 -9.63 -14.66 1.77
C TYR A 105 -10.70 -13.87 1.00
N ARG A 106 -11.89 -13.64 1.57
CA ARG A 106 -13.03 -13.02 0.85
C ARG A 106 -12.72 -11.69 0.16
N ASP A 107 -11.80 -10.89 0.74
CA ASP A 107 -11.39 -9.59 0.22
C ASP A 107 -9.91 -9.57 -0.22
N VAL A 108 -9.29 -10.73 -0.38
CA VAL A 108 -7.94 -10.88 -0.93
C VAL A 108 -8.04 -11.32 -2.38
N PRO A 109 -7.50 -10.57 -3.34
CA PRO A 109 -7.54 -10.96 -4.74
C PRO A 109 -6.58 -12.13 -4.99
N LEU A 110 -7.06 -13.36 -4.86
CA LEU A 110 -6.29 -14.55 -5.22
C LEU A 110 -6.42 -14.86 -6.72
N LYS A 111 -5.37 -15.42 -7.32
CA LYS A 111 -5.34 -15.76 -8.75
C LYS A 111 -6.41 -16.78 -9.16
N GLU A 112 -6.91 -17.57 -8.23
CA GLU A 112 -8.02 -18.50 -8.44
C GLU A 112 -9.33 -17.80 -8.83
N THR A 113 -9.53 -16.56 -8.34
CA THR A 113 -10.75 -15.76 -8.56
C THR A 113 -10.50 -14.49 -9.37
N ASN A 114 -9.25 -14.05 -9.45
CA ASN A 114 -8.83 -12.85 -10.16
C ASN A 114 -7.55 -13.14 -10.95
N PRO A 115 -7.53 -13.04 -12.30
CA PRO A 115 -6.34 -13.33 -13.12
C PRO A 115 -5.09 -12.53 -12.74
N TYR A 116 -5.28 -11.34 -12.16
CA TYR A 116 -4.22 -10.45 -11.68
C TYR A 116 -3.95 -10.57 -10.17
N GLY A 117 -4.60 -11.51 -9.51
CA GLY A 117 -4.48 -11.74 -8.07
C GLY A 117 -3.20 -12.45 -7.66
N PHE A 118 -3.02 -12.58 -6.35
CA PHE A 118 -1.88 -13.28 -5.75
C PHE A 118 -1.93 -14.78 -5.98
N THR A 119 -0.77 -15.38 -6.22
CA THR A 119 -0.53 -16.81 -5.99
C THR A 119 -0.08 -17.04 -4.53
N MET A 120 -0.10 -18.28 -4.08
CA MET A 120 0.40 -18.61 -2.74
C MET A 120 1.90 -18.33 -2.56
N SER A 121 2.67 -18.26 -3.67
CA SER A 121 4.10 -17.98 -3.67
C SER A 121 4.45 -16.50 -3.76
N ASP A 122 3.49 -15.64 -4.09
CA ASP A 122 3.74 -14.20 -4.22
C ASP A 122 3.93 -13.57 -2.84
N PRO A 123 4.78 -12.56 -2.70
CA PRO A 123 4.85 -11.75 -1.49
C PRO A 123 3.49 -11.11 -1.21
N ILE A 124 3.02 -11.21 0.04
CA ILE A 124 1.79 -10.52 0.44
C ILE A 124 2.10 -9.05 0.69
N ASN A 125 1.28 -8.16 0.13
CA ASN A 125 1.36 -6.74 0.40
C ASN A 125 0.51 -6.36 1.64
N ARG A 126 0.63 -5.11 2.09
CA ARG A 126 -0.05 -4.64 3.30
C ARG A 126 -1.57 -4.57 3.14
N TYR A 127 -2.10 -4.38 1.93
CA TYR A 127 -3.55 -4.47 1.67
C TYR A 127 -4.08 -5.88 1.90
N GLY A 128 -3.45 -6.88 1.28
CA GLY A 128 -3.83 -8.28 1.46
C GLY A 128 -3.72 -8.72 2.92
N MET A 129 -2.67 -8.25 3.61
CA MET A 129 -2.50 -8.48 5.05
C MET A 129 -3.65 -7.88 5.85
N ALA A 130 -3.98 -6.60 5.66
CA ALA A 130 -5.06 -5.92 6.38
C ALA A 130 -6.41 -6.62 6.18
N SER A 131 -6.69 -7.05 4.94
CA SER A 131 -7.92 -7.80 4.60
C SER A 131 -8.01 -9.11 5.37
N MET A 132 -6.92 -9.89 5.42
CA MET A 132 -6.90 -11.15 6.18
C MET A 132 -7.01 -10.92 7.70
N MET A 133 -6.32 -9.91 8.23
CA MET A 133 -6.40 -9.55 9.65
C MET A 133 -7.82 -9.15 10.04
N TYR A 134 -8.45 -8.25 9.28
CA TYR A 134 -9.82 -7.82 9.52
C TYR A 134 -10.79 -9.01 9.50
N ALA A 135 -10.66 -9.90 8.50
CA ALA A 135 -11.50 -11.07 8.36
C ALA A 135 -11.38 -12.02 9.57
N ILE A 136 -10.18 -12.24 10.09
CA ILE A 136 -9.94 -13.06 11.30
C ILE A 136 -10.53 -12.40 12.53
N MET A 137 -10.31 -11.10 12.72
CA MET A 137 -10.85 -10.39 13.88
C MET A 137 -12.37 -10.42 13.90
N GLU A 138 -13.02 -10.29 12.74
CA GLU A 138 -14.47 -10.41 12.61
C GLU A 138 -14.96 -11.84 12.88
N ASP A 139 -14.30 -12.85 12.34
CA ASP A 139 -14.62 -14.27 12.54
C ASP A 139 -14.51 -14.70 14.02
N LEU A 140 -13.51 -14.16 14.72
CA LEU A 140 -13.30 -14.41 16.15
C LEU A 140 -14.18 -13.55 17.07
N GLY A 141 -15.09 -12.74 16.51
CA GLY A 141 -16.03 -11.93 17.27
C GLY A 141 -15.41 -10.75 18.03
N ALA A 142 -14.30 -10.22 17.54
CA ALA A 142 -13.68 -9.03 18.11
C ALA A 142 -14.62 -7.81 18.00
N ASP A 143 -14.53 -6.90 18.96
CA ASP A 143 -15.23 -5.61 18.85
C ASP A 143 -14.54 -4.74 17.80
N LEU A 144 -15.19 -4.56 16.67
CA LEU A 144 -14.72 -3.76 15.55
C LEU A 144 -15.53 -2.44 15.40
N SER A 145 -16.18 -1.99 16.48
CA SER A 145 -17.07 -0.82 16.53
C SER A 145 -16.27 0.49 16.51
N VAL A 146 -15.43 0.67 15.49
CA VAL A 146 -14.71 1.92 15.23
C VAL A 146 -15.13 2.50 13.88
N ASN A 147 -14.93 3.81 13.71
CA ASN A 147 -15.16 4.47 12.44
C ASN A 147 -13.93 4.31 11.54
N PRO A 148 -13.93 3.44 10.51
CA PRO A 148 -12.77 3.22 9.67
C PRO A 148 -12.37 4.45 8.84
N TYR A 149 -13.27 5.41 8.66
CA TYR A 149 -12.99 6.63 7.90
C TYR A 149 -12.13 7.63 8.67
N GLU A 150 -12.15 7.61 10.01
CA GLU A 150 -11.26 8.45 10.84
C GLU A 150 -9.78 8.11 10.63
N ALA A 151 -9.47 6.85 10.36
CA ALA A 151 -8.13 6.43 9.98
C ALA A 151 -7.69 7.04 8.66
N LEU A 152 -8.62 7.11 7.69
CA LEU A 152 -8.32 7.60 6.34
C LEU A 152 -7.93 9.07 6.33
N ASP A 153 -8.47 9.87 7.26
CA ASP A 153 -8.10 11.27 7.44
C ASP A 153 -6.64 11.45 7.93
N LYS A 154 -6.08 10.41 8.53
CA LYS A 154 -4.71 10.40 9.07
C LYS A 154 -3.68 9.79 8.11
N ILE A 155 -4.15 9.13 7.04
CA ILE A 155 -3.35 8.38 6.07
C ILE A 155 -3.27 9.18 4.77
N THR A 156 -2.06 9.55 4.35
CA THR A 156 -1.84 10.40 3.19
C THR A 156 -2.11 9.71 1.84
N ASP A 157 -2.00 8.37 1.77
CA ASP A 157 -2.35 7.53 0.61
C ASP A 157 -3.76 6.91 0.74
N SER A 158 -4.65 7.55 1.51
CA SER A 158 -5.98 7.01 1.86
C SER A 158 -6.94 6.83 0.68
N TYR A 159 -6.76 7.53 -0.40
CA TYR A 159 -7.63 7.41 -1.57
C TYR A 159 -7.64 6.01 -2.18
N ALA A 160 -6.48 5.37 -2.28
CA ALA A 160 -6.37 3.98 -2.73
C ALA A 160 -7.21 3.02 -1.88
N ILE A 161 -7.30 3.34 -0.60
CA ILE A 161 -8.07 2.58 0.39
C ILE A 161 -9.55 2.89 0.25
N SER A 162 -9.93 4.17 0.15
CA SER A 162 -11.31 4.63 0.10
C SER A 162 -12.06 4.25 -1.19
N SER A 163 -11.33 4.00 -2.28
CA SER A 163 -11.92 3.55 -3.55
C SER A 163 -12.52 2.15 -3.49
N GLN A 164 -12.19 1.35 -2.47
CA GLN A 164 -12.69 0.00 -2.26
C GLN A 164 -13.29 -0.14 -0.85
N ARG A 165 -14.59 -0.36 -0.75
CA ARG A 165 -15.31 -0.42 0.53
C ARG A 165 -14.78 -1.50 1.48
N SER A 166 -14.42 -2.67 0.97
CA SER A 166 -13.82 -3.75 1.77
C SER A 166 -12.46 -3.34 2.32
N LEU A 167 -11.65 -2.69 1.48
CA LEU A 167 -10.33 -2.23 1.86
C LEU A 167 -10.39 -1.06 2.87
N THR A 168 -11.35 -0.14 2.70
CA THR A 168 -11.65 0.91 3.70
C THR A 168 -11.93 0.30 5.06
N LYS A 169 -12.81 -0.71 5.12
CA LYS A 169 -13.11 -1.42 6.37
C LYS A 169 -11.85 -2.08 6.95
N ALA A 170 -11.14 -2.87 6.15
CA ALA A 170 -10.00 -3.64 6.62
C ALA A 170 -8.87 -2.74 7.12
N VAL A 171 -8.41 -1.81 6.30
CA VAL A 171 -7.29 -0.92 6.65
C VAL A 171 -7.71 0.05 7.75
N GLY A 172 -8.84 0.76 7.58
CA GLY A 172 -9.29 1.77 8.52
C GLY A 172 -9.55 1.21 9.91
N THR A 173 -10.25 0.08 10.01
CA THR A 173 -10.50 -0.58 11.29
C THR A 173 -9.20 -1.06 11.93
N CYS A 174 -8.35 -1.78 11.20
CA CYS A 174 -7.07 -2.25 11.75
C CYS A 174 -6.15 -1.11 12.19
N TYR A 175 -6.20 0.03 11.49
CA TYR A 175 -5.44 1.22 11.86
C TYR A 175 -5.99 1.88 13.13
N GLU A 176 -7.31 2.11 13.23
CA GLU A 176 -7.93 2.71 14.42
C GLU A 176 -7.75 1.85 15.67
N LEU A 177 -7.86 0.53 15.53
CA LEU A 177 -7.62 -0.40 16.63
C LEU A 177 -6.13 -0.53 17.01
N GLY A 178 -5.21 0.11 16.26
CA GLY A 178 -3.77 0.02 16.52
C GLY A 178 -3.14 -1.32 16.17
N LEU A 179 -3.83 -2.14 15.38
CA LEU A 179 -3.29 -3.41 14.88
C LEU A 179 -2.27 -3.17 13.77
N LEU A 180 -2.48 -2.10 13.00
CA LEU A 180 -1.59 -1.62 11.94
C LEU A 180 -1.21 -0.16 12.20
N ASN A 181 0.02 0.20 11.82
CA ASN A 181 0.49 1.57 11.80
C ASN A 181 0.76 2.01 10.36
N GLY A 182 0.75 3.32 10.10
CA GLY A 182 1.32 3.91 8.89
C GLY A 182 2.83 4.09 9.00
N TYR A 183 3.42 4.67 7.97
CA TYR A 183 4.83 5.04 7.92
C TYR A 183 5.03 6.47 8.45
N GLU A 184 6.28 6.85 8.74
CA GLU A 184 6.62 8.20 9.21
C GLU A 184 6.26 9.31 8.20
N ASP A 185 6.19 8.97 6.90
CA ASP A 185 5.75 9.87 5.83
C ASP A 185 4.22 10.07 5.79
N GLY A 186 3.50 9.46 6.72
CA GLY A 186 2.05 9.51 6.82
C GLY A 186 1.33 8.54 5.89
N THR A 187 2.03 7.75 5.07
CA THR A 187 1.40 6.76 4.19
C THR A 187 1.04 5.48 4.95
N PHE A 188 0.03 4.77 4.47
CA PHE A 188 -0.21 3.38 4.83
C PHE A 188 0.72 2.43 4.06
N GLY A 189 1.07 2.77 2.82
CA GLY A 189 1.96 1.99 1.97
C GLY A 189 1.40 0.62 1.60
N GLY A 190 0.12 0.57 1.21
CA GLY A 190 -0.62 -0.67 1.03
C GLY A 190 -0.02 -1.67 0.04
N GLU A 191 0.65 -1.19 -1.01
CA GLU A 191 1.32 -2.04 -2.00
C GLU A 191 2.70 -2.55 -1.55
N ARG A 192 3.24 -2.06 -0.44
CA ARG A 192 4.54 -2.54 0.06
C ARG A 192 4.41 -3.97 0.59
N ASN A 193 5.37 -4.82 0.22
CA ASN A 193 5.43 -6.19 0.67
C ASN A 193 5.73 -6.27 2.17
N MET A 194 5.07 -7.20 2.84
CA MET A 194 5.30 -7.47 4.25
C MET A 194 6.56 -8.32 4.46
N ASN A 195 7.29 -8.04 5.54
CA ASN A 195 8.41 -8.87 5.99
C ASN A 195 8.03 -9.74 7.21
N ARG A 196 8.92 -10.69 7.58
CA ARG A 196 8.70 -11.64 8.67
C ARG A 196 8.55 -10.99 10.04
N ALA A 197 9.31 -9.92 10.29
CA ALA A 197 9.22 -9.18 11.55
C ALA A 197 7.86 -8.49 11.69
N GLN A 198 7.39 -7.82 10.63
CA GLN A 198 6.08 -7.18 10.57
C GLN A 198 4.96 -8.20 10.77
N ALA A 199 5.05 -9.39 10.13
CA ALA A 199 4.07 -10.45 10.31
C ALA A 199 3.96 -10.88 11.80
N CYS A 200 5.08 -11.04 12.49
CA CYS A 200 5.07 -11.35 13.92
C CYS A 200 4.48 -10.21 14.75
N ALA A 201 4.80 -8.96 14.44
CA ALA A 201 4.32 -7.79 15.17
C ALA A 201 2.79 -7.66 15.08
N VAL A 202 2.23 -7.75 13.88
CA VAL A 202 0.77 -7.62 13.69
C VAL A 202 0.00 -8.76 14.34
N ILE A 203 0.48 -10.00 14.28
CA ILE A 203 -0.12 -11.15 14.94
C ILE A 203 -0.07 -10.98 16.46
N SER A 204 1.03 -10.49 17.02
CA SER A 204 1.13 -10.20 18.45
C SER A 204 0.10 -9.17 18.90
N ARG A 205 -0.10 -8.10 18.13
CA ARG A 205 -1.12 -7.07 18.39
C ARG A 205 -2.54 -7.61 18.29
N MET A 206 -2.83 -8.44 17.29
CA MET A 206 -4.14 -9.11 17.19
C MET A 206 -4.43 -9.96 18.41
N GLN A 207 -3.45 -10.76 18.88
CA GLN A 207 -3.58 -11.58 20.08
C GLN A 207 -3.78 -10.74 21.35
N ASP A 208 -3.09 -9.60 21.46
CA ASP A 208 -3.24 -8.70 22.60
C ASP A 208 -4.61 -8.02 22.58
N TYR A 209 -5.10 -7.58 21.44
CA TYR A 209 -6.42 -7.00 21.29
C TYR A 209 -7.54 -8.01 21.66
N LEU A 210 -7.46 -9.23 21.15
CA LEU A 210 -8.40 -10.31 21.48
C LEU A 210 -8.36 -10.70 22.99
N ALA A 211 -7.24 -10.47 23.64
CA ALA A 211 -7.08 -10.65 25.09
C ALA A 211 -7.53 -9.43 25.91
N GLY A 212 -8.15 -8.41 25.30
CA GLY A 212 -8.60 -7.18 25.95
C GLY A 212 -7.50 -6.22 26.36
N LYS A 213 -6.31 -6.34 25.75
CA LYS A 213 -5.19 -5.43 25.96
C LYS A 213 -5.15 -4.37 24.86
N THR A 214 -4.65 -3.18 25.19
CA THR A 214 -4.32 -2.17 24.17
C THR A 214 -3.10 -2.63 23.39
N PRO A 215 -3.16 -2.72 22.05
CA PRO A 215 -2.01 -3.08 21.23
C PRO A 215 -0.87 -2.07 21.41
N ASP A 216 0.34 -2.58 21.57
CA ASP A 216 1.55 -1.75 21.61
C ASP A 216 1.87 -1.23 20.19
N ARG A 217 1.81 0.09 20.02
CA ARG A 217 2.14 0.78 18.78
C ARG A 217 3.62 1.19 18.70
N GLU A 218 4.38 1.04 19.79
CA GLU A 218 5.81 1.37 19.77
C GLU A 218 6.58 0.34 18.94
N GLY A 219 7.50 0.81 18.12
CA GLY A 219 8.53 0.02 17.49
C GLY A 219 8.37 -0.34 16.01
N GLU A 220 7.33 0.07 15.31
CA GLU A 220 7.37 0.07 13.84
C GLU A 220 8.09 1.31 13.29
N VAL A 221 9.33 1.52 13.72
CA VAL A 221 10.25 2.34 12.95
C VAL A 221 10.72 1.45 11.81
N GLU A 222 10.09 1.59 10.66
CA GLU A 222 10.53 0.88 9.47
C GLU A 222 11.95 1.31 9.11
N LEU A 223 12.75 0.31 8.72
CA LEU A 223 13.98 0.57 7.95
C LEU A 223 13.67 1.60 6.86
N VAL A 224 14.04 2.83 7.10
CA VAL A 224 14.12 3.85 6.07
C VAL A 224 15.06 3.28 5.01
N ILE A 225 14.50 2.67 3.97
CA ILE A 225 15.21 2.70 2.70
C ILE A 225 15.25 4.19 2.41
N PRO A 226 16.42 4.83 2.38
CA PRO A 226 16.46 6.22 2.01
C PRO A 226 15.94 6.31 0.58
N VAL A 227 14.65 6.59 0.43
CA VAL A 227 14.22 7.35 -0.73
C VAL A 227 15.01 8.62 -0.56
N GLN A 228 16.02 8.82 -1.41
CA GLN A 228 16.70 10.10 -1.45
C GLN A 228 15.58 11.13 -1.49
N PRO A 229 15.53 12.06 -0.53
CA PRO A 229 14.59 13.15 -0.64
C PRO A 229 14.94 13.85 -1.95
N GLU A 230 14.10 13.71 -2.96
CA GLU A 230 14.09 14.70 -4.01
C GLU A 230 13.89 16.01 -3.24
N LYS A 231 14.89 16.88 -3.32
CA LYS A 231 14.90 18.18 -2.62
C LYS A 231 13.50 18.77 -2.75
N PRO A 232 12.86 19.20 -1.64
CA PRO A 232 11.64 19.99 -1.75
C PRO A 232 11.96 21.13 -2.71
N ILE A 233 11.17 21.26 -3.76
CA ILE A 233 11.31 22.42 -4.65
C ILE A 233 10.87 23.59 -3.78
N THR A 234 11.85 24.29 -3.23
CA THR A 234 11.63 25.50 -2.44
C THR A 234 10.94 26.50 -3.36
N THR A 235 9.76 26.96 -2.93
CA THR A 235 9.15 28.14 -3.55
C THR A 235 10.21 29.23 -3.62
N PRO A 236 10.51 29.81 -4.80
CA PRO A 236 11.52 30.85 -4.88
C PRO A 236 11.14 32.02 -3.97
N GLU A 237 12.10 32.62 -3.30
CA GLU A 237 11.92 33.77 -2.41
C GLU A 237 11.30 35.01 -3.11
N ASP A 238 11.25 35.02 -4.44
CA ASP A 238 10.72 36.09 -5.29
C ASP A 238 9.21 35.97 -5.59
N GLY A 239 8.52 34.92 -5.10
CA GLY A 239 7.09 34.67 -5.32
C GLY A 239 6.74 34.27 -6.76
N VAL A 240 7.70 34.12 -7.65
CA VAL A 240 7.50 33.71 -9.05
C VAL A 240 7.54 32.19 -9.16
N LYS A 241 6.43 31.57 -9.52
CA LYS A 241 6.37 30.12 -9.75
C LYS A 241 7.18 29.72 -10.98
N LYS A 242 7.93 28.63 -10.86
CA LYS A 242 8.78 28.08 -11.92
C LYS A 242 8.35 26.67 -12.27
N LEU A 243 8.51 26.33 -13.55
CA LEU A 243 8.37 24.98 -14.07
C LEU A 243 9.56 24.10 -13.64
N LYS A 244 9.43 22.80 -13.76
CA LYS A 244 10.48 21.81 -13.49
C LYS A 244 11.79 22.10 -14.28
N ASN A 245 11.68 22.67 -15.48
CA ASN A 245 12.82 23.07 -16.31
C ASN A 245 13.43 24.44 -15.95
N GLY A 246 12.96 25.10 -14.87
CA GLY A 246 13.44 26.40 -14.38
C GLY A 246 12.84 27.62 -15.06
N LYS A 247 12.06 27.50 -16.14
CA LYS A 247 11.35 28.62 -16.77
C LYS A 247 10.23 29.11 -15.84
N VAL A 248 9.84 30.36 -15.99
CA VAL A 248 8.66 30.92 -15.28
C VAL A 248 7.40 30.19 -15.74
N ALA A 249 6.49 29.93 -14.82
CA ALA A 249 5.22 29.25 -15.07
C ALA A 249 4.23 30.19 -15.79
N THR A 250 4.44 30.43 -17.09
CA THR A 250 3.50 31.12 -17.97
C THR A 250 2.76 30.10 -18.85
N PRO A 251 1.54 30.42 -19.35
CA PRO A 251 0.82 29.55 -20.27
C PRO A 251 1.65 29.11 -21.48
N GLU A 252 2.45 30.00 -22.06
CA GLU A 252 3.31 29.72 -23.21
C GLU A 252 4.40 28.70 -22.87
N ASN A 253 5.08 28.90 -21.74
CA ASN A 253 6.14 27.98 -21.29
C ASN A 253 5.57 26.60 -20.92
N VAL A 254 4.35 26.55 -20.37
CA VAL A 254 3.64 25.30 -20.07
C VAL A 254 3.28 24.57 -21.36
N LYS A 255 2.73 25.27 -22.38
CA LYS A 255 2.42 24.68 -23.69
C LYS A 255 3.67 24.07 -24.36
N GLU A 256 4.83 24.73 -24.28
CA GLU A 256 6.07 24.18 -24.81
C GLU A 256 6.43 22.84 -24.14
N VAL A 257 6.31 22.73 -22.83
CA VAL A 257 6.60 21.49 -22.11
C VAL A 257 5.58 20.41 -22.46
N LEU A 258 4.30 20.75 -22.54
CA LEU A 258 3.24 19.80 -22.91
C LEU A 258 3.43 19.27 -24.33
N ALA A 259 3.87 20.10 -25.28
CA ALA A 259 4.16 19.68 -26.65
C ALA A 259 5.35 18.67 -26.74
N GLU A 260 6.31 18.76 -25.82
CA GLU A 260 7.38 17.75 -25.73
C GLU A 260 6.88 16.46 -25.06
N LEU A 261 5.97 16.56 -24.08
CA LEU A 261 5.36 15.40 -23.43
C LEU A 261 4.43 14.64 -24.39
N GLU A 262 3.71 15.34 -25.29
CA GLU A 262 2.92 14.70 -26.35
C GLU A 262 3.78 13.83 -27.28
N LYS A 263 5.00 14.26 -27.60
CA LYS A 263 5.94 13.45 -28.38
C LYS A 263 6.42 12.21 -27.62
N GLN A 264 6.56 12.33 -26.31
CA GLN A 264 7.00 11.25 -25.45
C GLN A 264 5.87 10.23 -25.19
N TYR A 265 4.63 10.71 -25.07
CA TYR A 265 3.43 9.92 -24.81
C TYR A 265 2.37 10.19 -25.91
N PRO A 266 2.59 9.76 -27.15
CA PRO A 266 1.68 10.07 -28.26
C PRO A 266 0.31 9.43 -28.07
N THR A 267 -0.69 9.94 -28.82
CA THR A 267 -2.02 9.33 -28.91
C THR A 267 -1.91 7.83 -29.19
N GLY A 268 -2.66 7.02 -28.46
CA GLY A 268 -2.59 5.55 -28.51
C GLY A 268 -1.57 4.92 -27.54
N SER A 269 -0.79 5.72 -26.79
CA SER A 269 0.04 5.17 -25.69
C SER A 269 -0.85 4.60 -24.60
N ASN A 270 -0.52 3.40 -24.09
CA ASN A 270 -1.27 2.72 -23.05
C ASN A 270 -0.49 2.54 -21.73
N ASP A 271 0.56 3.32 -21.54
CA ASP A 271 1.46 3.24 -20.38
C ASP A 271 0.78 3.57 -19.04
N PHE A 272 -0.45 4.08 -19.07
CA PHE A 272 -1.21 4.55 -17.92
C PHE A 272 -2.32 3.58 -17.46
N GLY A 273 -2.62 2.54 -18.26
CA GLY A 273 -3.77 1.66 -18.00
C GLY A 273 -3.58 0.66 -16.86
N THR A 274 -2.35 0.23 -16.59
CA THR A 274 -2.06 -0.89 -15.68
C THR A 274 -1.09 -0.56 -14.56
N THR A 275 -0.45 0.61 -14.61
CA THR A 275 0.54 0.99 -13.61
C THR A 275 -0.13 1.79 -12.50
N TYR A 276 -0.36 1.16 -11.36
CA TYR A 276 -0.82 1.82 -10.15
C TYR A 276 0.32 2.62 -9.54
N TYR A 277 0.42 3.89 -9.89
CA TYR A 277 1.22 4.85 -9.14
C TYR A 277 0.29 5.67 -8.25
N GLY A 278 0.66 5.85 -6.99
CA GLY A 278 -0.01 6.81 -6.12
C GLY A 278 0.14 8.20 -6.74
N VAL A 279 -0.98 8.79 -7.12
CA VAL A 279 -1.03 10.14 -7.66
C VAL A 279 -1.31 11.09 -6.50
N PHE A 280 -0.44 12.05 -6.30
CA PHE A 280 -0.48 12.98 -5.18
C PHE A 280 -0.88 14.38 -5.64
N MET A 281 -1.99 14.90 -5.09
CA MET A 281 -2.43 16.27 -5.32
C MET A 281 -2.59 16.98 -3.97
N GLN A 282 -1.84 18.04 -3.74
CA GLN A 282 -1.86 18.79 -2.51
C GLN A 282 -2.27 20.24 -2.75
N THR A 283 -3.22 20.75 -1.96
CA THR A 283 -3.50 22.17 -1.77
C THR A 283 -3.02 22.60 -0.38
N ASP A 284 -3.20 23.87 -0.02
CA ASP A 284 -2.90 24.34 1.34
C ASP A 284 -3.82 23.74 2.41
N ASN A 285 -5.02 23.30 2.02
CA ASN A 285 -6.06 22.83 2.93
C ASN A 285 -6.45 21.36 2.74
N GLU A 286 -6.00 20.72 1.67
CA GLU A 286 -6.40 19.37 1.30
C GLU A 286 -5.25 18.64 0.65
N THR A 287 -5.07 17.38 1.04
CA THR A 287 -4.20 16.45 0.33
C THR A 287 -5.06 15.31 -0.19
N ARG A 288 -5.03 15.07 -1.48
CA ARG A 288 -5.65 13.89 -2.10
C ARG A 288 -4.59 13.00 -2.70
N ILE A 289 -4.71 11.74 -2.44
CA ILE A 289 -3.90 10.71 -3.05
C ILE A 289 -4.84 9.79 -3.79
N PHE A 290 -4.56 9.58 -5.06
CA PHE A 290 -5.35 8.74 -5.93
C PHE A 290 -4.53 7.51 -6.29
N SER A 291 -5.11 6.33 -6.09
CA SER A 291 -4.60 5.11 -6.68
C SER A 291 -5.48 4.75 -7.85
N GLY A 292 -4.93 4.72 -9.00
CA GLY A 292 -5.66 4.31 -10.20
C GLY A 292 -4.86 4.61 -11.45
N GLY A 293 -4.98 3.76 -12.44
CA GLY A 293 -4.52 4.01 -13.80
C GLY A 293 -5.52 4.92 -14.54
N GLY A 294 -5.23 5.21 -15.79
CA GLY A 294 -6.10 5.97 -16.67
C GLY A 294 -6.00 7.48 -16.51
N CYS A 295 -7.13 8.15 -16.68
CA CYS A 295 -7.19 9.61 -16.85
C CYS A 295 -6.54 10.42 -15.72
N ILE A 296 -6.75 10.06 -14.45
CA ILE A 296 -6.16 10.81 -13.34
C ILE A 296 -4.65 10.65 -13.26
N HIS A 297 -4.16 9.42 -13.42
CA HIS A 297 -2.72 9.15 -13.40
C HIS A 297 -2.02 9.93 -14.51
N PHE A 298 -2.58 9.90 -15.72
CA PHE A 298 -2.08 10.66 -16.85
C PHE A 298 -2.06 12.17 -16.54
N ALA A 299 -3.21 12.75 -16.15
CA ALA A 299 -3.33 14.18 -15.94
C ALA A 299 -2.34 14.70 -14.88
N VAL A 300 -2.23 14.02 -13.74
CA VAL A 300 -1.34 14.44 -12.66
C VAL A 300 0.12 14.20 -13.01
N LYS A 301 0.47 13.08 -13.65
CA LYS A 301 1.84 12.84 -14.12
C LYS A 301 2.30 13.91 -15.09
N MET A 302 1.46 14.29 -16.06
CA MET A 302 1.79 15.38 -16.99
C MET A 302 1.96 16.71 -16.24
N SER A 303 1.07 17.00 -15.28
CA SER A 303 1.20 18.19 -14.44
C SER A 303 2.48 18.18 -13.59
N ASP A 304 2.90 17.01 -13.05
CA ASP A 304 4.16 16.85 -12.31
C ASP A 304 5.39 17.00 -13.21
N GLU A 305 5.34 16.55 -14.45
CA GLU A 305 6.41 16.78 -15.43
C GLU A 305 6.54 18.27 -15.80
N VAL A 306 5.45 19.00 -15.80
CA VAL A 306 5.44 20.45 -16.08
C VAL A 306 5.92 21.25 -14.86
N PHE A 307 5.29 21.08 -13.70
CA PHE A 307 5.46 21.93 -12.52
C PHE A 307 6.42 21.37 -11.45
N GLY A 308 6.78 20.10 -11.57
CA GLY A 308 7.54 19.37 -10.57
C GLY A 308 6.65 18.63 -9.56
N TYR A 309 7.13 17.46 -9.14
CA TYR A 309 6.48 16.63 -8.13
C TYR A 309 6.36 17.39 -6.81
N GLY A 310 5.19 17.30 -6.18
CA GLY A 310 4.92 17.97 -4.91
C GLY A 310 4.62 19.48 -5.00
N ALA A 311 4.57 20.06 -6.20
CA ALA A 311 4.07 21.42 -6.36
C ALA A 311 2.58 21.48 -5.98
N LYS A 312 2.23 22.41 -5.08
CA LYS A 312 0.86 22.54 -4.57
C LYS A 312 -0.11 23.05 -5.63
N TYR A 313 -1.32 22.54 -5.58
CA TYR A 313 -2.44 23.02 -6.37
C TYR A 313 -3.25 24.08 -5.63
N VAL A 314 -3.92 24.94 -6.40
CA VAL A 314 -5.05 25.73 -5.96
C VAL A 314 -6.30 25.15 -6.62
N LYS A 315 -7.36 24.92 -5.86
CA LYS A 315 -8.62 24.34 -6.34
C LYS A 315 -9.70 25.42 -6.46
N HIS A 316 -10.32 25.53 -7.62
CA HIS A 316 -11.39 26.50 -7.87
C HIS A 316 -12.38 26.01 -8.95
N ARG A 317 -13.44 26.80 -9.21
CA ARG A 317 -14.46 26.51 -10.24
C ARG A 317 -14.54 27.61 -11.31
N ASN A 318 -13.59 28.52 -11.33
CA ASN A 318 -13.59 29.65 -12.27
C ASN A 318 -12.97 29.26 -13.61
N PHE A 319 -13.77 28.92 -14.60
CA PHE A 319 -13.34 28.58 -15.94
C PHE A 319 -12.80 29.78 -16.76
N ASP A 320 -13.05 31.04 -16.34
CA ASP A 320 -12.38 32.22 -16.95
C ASP A 320 -10.90 32.28 -16.59
N ALA A 321 -10.49 31.58 -15.52
CA ALA A 321 -9.10 31.49 -15.11
C ALA A 321 -8.39 30.21 -15.60
N LEU A 322 -9.06 29.38 -16.41
CA LEU A 322 -8.51 28.13 -16.94
C LEU A 322 -7.25 28.37 -17.78
N LYS A 323 -6.22 27.56 -17.58
CA LYS A 323 -4.91 27.73 -18.23
C LYS A 323 -4.34 26.37 -18.67
N PRO A 324 -3.43 26.35 -19.66
CA PRO A 324 -2.65 25.15 -20.00
C PRO A 324 -1.94 24.57 -18.77
N GLY A 325 -2.00 23.27 -18.58
CA GLY A 325 -1.44 22.58 -17.40
C GLY A 325 -2.39 22.44 -16.23
N ASP A 326 -3.55 23.10 -16.26
CA ASP A 326 -4.62 22.85 -15.29
C ASP A 326 -5.24 21.47 -15.50
N ILE A 327 -5.77 20.91 -14.43
CA ILE A 327 -6.51 19.65 -14.47
C ILE A 327 -7.98 19.96 -14.14
N VAL A 328 -8.89 19.46 -14.97
CA VAL A 328 -10.34 19.54 -14.72
C VAL A 328 -10.84 18.18 -14.23
N GLU A 329 -11.42 18.17 -13.06
CA GLU A 329 -12.05 17.02 -12.40
C GLU A 329 -13.55 17.06 -12.60
N SER A 330 -14.15 16.00 -13.11
CA SER A 330 -15.57 15.71 -13.06
C SER A 330 -15.83 14.44 -12.25
N GLU A 331 -17.10 14.02 -12.08
CA GLU A 331 -17.41 12.73 -11.44
C GLU A 331 -16.77 11.55 -12.19
N GLY A 332 -15.63 11.09 -11.66
CA GLY A 332 -14.93 9.92 -12.16
C GLY A 332 -14.06 10.11 -13.40
N HIS A 333 -13.91 11.36 -13.89
CA HIS A 333 -13.05 11.66 -15.03
C HIS A 333 -12.16 12.87 -14.81
N TRP A 334 -10.91 12.78 -15.31
CA TRP A 334 -9.86 13.77 -15.14
C TRP A 334 -9.22 14.09 -16.46
N ILE A 335 -9.16 15.35 -16.81
CA ILE A 335 -8.59 15.82 -18.06
C ILE A 335 -7.51 16.88 -17.83
N LEU A 336 -6.46 16.85 -18.62
CA LEU A 336 -5.39 17.84 -18.63
C LEU A 336 -5.69 18.90 -19.69
N VAL A 337 -5.63 20.16 -19.31
CA VAL A 337 -5.78 21.29 -20.23
C VAL A 337 -4.47 21.54 -20.95
N ILE A 338 -4.50 21.54 -22.29
CA ILE A 338 -3.33 21.80 -23.13
C ILE A 338 -3.31 23.25 -23.60
N ASP A 339 -4.47 23.76 -24.01
CA ASP A 339 -4.64 25.12 -24.50
C ASP A 339 -6.04 25.64 -24.22
N VAL A 340 -6.19 26.97 -24.15
CA VAL A 340 -7.47 27.63 -23.93
C VAL A 340 -7.61 28.74 -24.98
N ASN A 341 -8.69 28.69 -25.77
CA ASN A 341 -9.03 29.69 -26.78
C ASN A 341 -10.44 30.24 -26.51
N PRO A 342 -10.58 31.27 -25.67
CA PRO A 342 -11.86 31.83 -25.32
C PRO A 342 -12.58 32.53 -26.50
N GLU A 343 -11.82 33.01 -27.52
CA GLU A 343 -12.39 33.67 -28.71
C GLU A 343 -13.16 32.67 -29.59
N GLU A 344 -12.73 31.42 -29.61
CA GLU A 344 -13.39 30.32 -30.33
C GLU A 344 -14.33 29.50 -29.43
N ASP A 345 -14.53 29.90 -28.19
CA ASP A 345 -15.27 29.12 -27.18
C ASP A 345 -14.78 27.68 -27.04
N ARG A 346 -13.46 27.49 -27.02
CA ARG A 346 -12.83 26.17 -26.99
C ARG A 346 -11.69 26.10 -26.00
N PHE A 347 -11.43 24.90 -25.52
CA PHE A 347 -10.14 24.54 -24.90
C PHE A 347 -9.70 23.17 -25.39
N THR A 348 -8.41 22.96 -25.46
CA THR A 348 -7.81 21.69 -25.93
C THR A 348 -7.41 20.88 -24.71
N ILE A 349 -7.70 19.60 -24.74
CA ILE A 349 -7.43 18.67 -23.64
C ILE A 349 -6.62 17.44 -24.08
N ALA A 350 -6.01 16.81 -23.11
CA ALA A 350 -5.54 15.45 -23.18
C ALA A 350 -6.06 14.63 -22.02
N ASP A 351 -6.32 13.37 -22.26
CA ASP A 351 -6.64 12.39 -21.23
C ASP A 351 -6.11 11.00 -21.57
N ALA A 352 -6.19 10.08 -20.62
CA ALA A 352 -6.10 8.66 -20.89
C ALA A 352 -7.42 8.05 -20.43
N GLY A 353 -8.10 7.31 -21.28
CA GLY A 353 -9.40 6.70 -20.99
C GLY A 353 -9.45 5.97 -19.64
N THR A 354 -10.55 5.35 -19.32
CA THR A 354 -10.73 4.60 -18.05
C THR A 354 -10.59 3.10 -18.29
N GLY A 355 -9.88 2.39 -17.40
CA GLY A 355 -9.74 0.93 -17.42
C GLY A 355 -8.37 0.42 -17.89
N ALA A 356 -8.26 -0.89 -18.08
CA ALA A 356 -7.00 -1.56 -18.40
C ALA A 356 -6.45 -1.22 -19.81
N ASP A 357 -7.31 -0.78 -20.71
CA ASP A 357 -6.99 -0.43 -22.10
C ASP A 357 -7.00 1.10 -22.30
N ALA A 358 -6.73 1.86 -21.24
CA ALA A 358 -6.74 3.31 -21.27
C ALA A 358 -5.64 3.86 -22.19
N GLU A 359 -6.03 4.30 -23.36
CA GLU A 359 -5.15 4.94 -24.33
C GLU A 359 -5.14 6.45 -24.16
N VAL A 360 -3.96 7.06 -24.29
CA VAL A 360 -3.78 8.51 -24.26
C VAL A 360 -4.39 9.11 -25.52
N GLN A 361 -5.16 10.18 -25.33
CA GLN A 361 -5.74 11.00 -26.40
C GLN A 361 -5.31 12.46 -26.22
N TRP A 362 -4.74 13.06 -27.27
CA TRP A 362 -4.38 14.47 -27.29
C TRP A 362 -5.23 15.23 -28.30
N GLY A 363 -5.53 16.49 -27.99
CA GLY A 363 -6.07 17.43 -28.97
C GLY A 363 -7.60 17.45 -29.10
N TYR A 364 -8.35 16.78 -28.22
CA TYR A 364 -9.80 16.94 -28.19
C TYR A 364 -10.19 18.35 -27.74
N GLN A 365 -11.20 18.96 -28.39
CA GLN A 365 -11.57 20.37 -28.20
C GLN A 365 -13.04 20.54 -27.76
N PRO A 366 -13.37 20.39 -26.48
CA PRO A 366 -14.71 20.68 -25.97
C PRO A 366 -15.03 22.18 -25.99
N MET A 367 -16.32 22.51 -25.96
CA MET A 367 -16.78 23.88 -25.84
C MET A 367 -16.62 24.39 -24.41
N LEU A 368 -15.98 25.54 -24.25
CA LEU A 368 -15.72 26.18 -22.96
C LEU A 368 -17.01 26.63 -22.26
N SER A 369 -18.00 27.16 -23.06
CA SER A 369 -19.31 27.59 -22.55
C SER A 369 -20.06 26.47 -21.85
N VAL A 370 -20.03 25.24 -22.38
CA VAL A 370 -20.70 24.07 -21.75
C VAL A 370 -20.15 23.80 -20.35
N TYR A 371 -18.83 23.84 -20.17
CA TYR A 371 -18.20 23.67 -18.88
C TYR A 371 -18.46 24.85 -17.91
N LYS A 372 -18.60 26.07 -18.44
CA LYS A 372 -18.96 27.24 -17.64
C LYS A 372 -20.40 27.20 -17.15
N GLU A 373 -21.35 26.75 -17.96
CA GLU A 373 -22.75 26.59 -17.58
C GLU A 373 -22.91 25.55 -16.46
N ASP A 374 -22.13 24.49 -16.52
CA ASP A 374 -22.13 23.38 -15.56
C ASP A 374 -21.00 23.45 -14.52
N ALA A 375 -20.43 24.64 -14.27
CA ALA A 375 -19.24 24.80 -13.44
C ALA A 375 -19.36 24.19 -12.03
N ASP A 376 -20.58 24.04 -11.51
CA ASP A 376 -20.83 23.41 -10.21
C ASP A 376 -20.51 21.90 -10.17
N TYR A 377 -20.44 21.25 -11.32
CA TYR A 377 -20.08 19.83 -11.43
C TYR A 377 -18.59 19.61 -11.61
N TYR A 378 -17.78 20.65 -11.82
CA TYR A 378 -16.37 20.54 -12.14
C TYR A 378 -15.49 21.24 -11.11
N TRP A 379 -14.29 20.71 -10.93
CA TRP A 379 -13.20 21.36 -10.19
C TRP A 379 -12.00 21.57 -11.10
N ILE A 380 -11.39 22.73 -10.99
CA ILE A 380 -10.13 23.06 -11.65
C ILE A 380 -9.02 23.03 -10.61
N TRP A 381 -7.97 22.28 -10.89
CA TRP A 381 -6.77 22.17 -10.09
C TRP A 381 -5.62 22.82 -10.85
N THR A 382 -5.15 23.95 -10.38
CA THR A 382 -4.09 24.76 -11.01
C THR A 382 -2.85 24.84 -10.15
N ARG A 383 -1.69 24.91 -10.78
CA ARG A 383 -0.37 25.07 -10.13
C ARG A 383 0.31 26.41 -10.46
N TYR A 384 -0.40 27.34 -11.07
CA TYR A 384 0.09 28.69 -11.35
C TYR A 384 0.22 29.58 -10.13
#